data_ae0c12215f6822ad701625de746d81f5
#
_entry.id   ae0c12215f6822ad701625de746d81f5
#
_cell.length_a   1.000
_cell.length_b   1.000
_cell.length_c   1.000
_cell.angle_alpha   90.00
_cell.angle_beta   90.00
_cell.angle_gamma   90.00
#
_symmetry.space_group_name_H-M   'P 1'
#
loop_
_entity.id
_entity.type
_entity.pdbx_description
1 polymer ?
#
loop_
_entity_poly.entity_id
_entity_poly.type
_entity_poly.pdbx_seq_one_letter_code
_entity_poly.pdbx_strand_id
1 'polypeptide(L)'
;MSKILKSVTLGDVKNGGIFRALGKEFVKLDADEHGCLVLAKEIWTRMPFREGDDPECPNDLRRSEIMPYLGNCLAEFTKNGTPLSTFIPLRIDLQDTTGQNEYGIFEVRIGLLTLRGYGKYWRLIPKVDAPWWLATPYGTPNCSPRTDNDYYVWSVNTD
;
A
#
# COMPACT_ATOMS: atom_id res chain seq x y z
N MET A 1 -2.05 -9.70 -42.48
CA MET A 1 -1.73 -10.67 -41.41
C MET A 1 -1.97 -9.98 -40.06
N SER A 2 -3.04 -10.35 -39.35
CA SER A 2 -3.35 -9.80 -38.03
C SER A 2 -2.37 -10.40 -37.03
N LYS A 3 -1.55 -9.55 -36.36
CA LYS A 3 -0.72 -9.97 -35.25
C LYS A 3 -1.66 -10.37 -34.11
N ILE A 4 -1.74 -11.64 -33.80
CA ILE A 4 -2.39 -12.14 -32.59
C ILE A 4 -1.54 -11.57 -31.40
N LEU A 5 -2.06 -10.55 -30.75
CA LEU A 5 -1.49 -10.07 -29.48
C LEU A 5 -1.69 -11.18 -28.46
N LYS A 6 -0.61 -11.86 -28.11
CA LYS A 6 -0.59 -12.85 -27.03
C LYS A 6 -0.96 -12.13 -25.74
N SER A 7 -2.08 -12.48 -25.11
CA SER A 7 -2.43 -11.93 -23.80
C SER A 7 -1.38 -12.41 -22.80
N VAL A 8 -0.68 -11.46 -22.18
CA VAL A 8 0.28 -11.74 -21.10
C VAL A 8 -0.50 -11.72 -19.78
N THR A 9 -0.44 -12.79 -19.03
CA THR A 9 -1.03 -12.82 -17.70
C THR A 9 -0.09 -12.19 -16.67
N LEU A 10 -0.63 -11.74 -15.55
CA LEU A 10 0.21 -11.20 -14.46
C LEU A 10 1.20 -12.25 -13.92
N GLY A 11 0.87 -13.54 -14.04
CA GLY A 11 1.78 -14.65 -13.74
C GLY A 11 3.05 -14.63 -14.58
N ASP A 12 2.96 -14.24 -15.85
CA ASP A 12 4.10 -14.20 -16.78
C ASP A 12 5.05 -13.02 -16.54
N VAL A 13 4.62 -12.01 -15.79
CA VAL A 13 5.46 -10.86 -15.42
C VAL A 13 6.41 -11.27 -14.31
N LYS A 14 7.71 -11.11 -14.51
CA LYS A 14 8.72 -11.37 -13.46
C LYS A 14 8.66 -10.33 -12.34
N ASN A 15 9.14 -10.67 -11.14
CA ASN A 15 9.28 -9.71 -10.04
C ASN A 15 10.20 -8.55 -10.45
N GLY A 16 9.79 -7.31 -10.15
CA GLY A 16 10.40 -6.07 -10.63
C GLY A 16 9.95 -5.66 -12.04
N GLY A 17 9.19 -6.51 -12.74
CA GLY A 17 8.63 -6.17 -14.04
C GLY A 17 7.49 -5.17 -13.93
N ILE A 18 7.50 -4.17 -14.85
CA ILE A 18 6.45 -3.16 -14.95
C ILE A 18 5.41 -3.63 -15.97
N PHE A 19 4.15 -3.43 -15.65
CA PHE A 19 3.03 -3.75 -16.51
C PHE A 19 1.93 -2.70 -16.39
N ARG A 20 1.02 -2.66 -17.35
CA ARG A 20 -0.12 -1.74 -17.36
C ARG A 20 -1.42 -2.51 -17.14
N ALA A 21 -2.19 -2.07 -16.16
CA ALA A 21 -3.52 -2.57 -15.87
C ALA A 21 -4.37 -1.45 -15.27
N LEU A 22 -5.70 -1.55 -15.36
CA LEU A 22 -6.62 -0.59 -14.73
C LEU A 22 -6.34 0.88 -15.10
N GLY A 23 -5.79 1.12 -16.30
CA GLY A 23 -5.39 2.45 -16.75
C GLY A 23 -4.13 3.04 -16.07
N LYS A 24 -3.41 2.25 -15.26
CA LYS A 24 -2.24 2.68 -14.49
C LYS A 24 -1.06 1.73 -14.70
N GLU A 25 0.14 2.16 -14.33
CA GLU A 25 1.33 1.32 -14.31
C GLU A 25 1.59 0.76 -12.91
N PHE A 26 2.01 -0.50 -12.87
CA PHE A 26 2.35 -1.22 -11.66
C PHE A 26 3.69 -1.92 -11.81
N VAL A 27 4.34 -2.17 -10.69
CA VAL A 27 5.47 -3.10 -10.58
C VAL A 27 5.01 -4.35 -9.84
N LYS A 28 5.37 -5.53 -10.34
CA LYS A 28 5.15 -6.79 -9.63
C LYS A 28 6.24 -6.97 -8.58
N LEU A 29 5.85 -7.11 -7.31
CA LEU A 29 6.78 -7.31 -6.20
C LEU A 29 7.00 -8.78 -5.88
N ASP A 30 5.93 -9.58 -5.85
CA ASP A 30 5.97 -10.98 -5.46
C ASP A 30 4.78 -11.75 -6.04
N ALA A 31 4.81 -13.07 -5.91
CA ALA A 31 3.68 -13.94 -6.22
C ALA A 31 3.72 -15.19 -5.34
N ASP A 32 2.56 -15.68 -4.98
CA ASP A 32 2.35 -16.94 -4.29
C ASP A 32 1.19 -17.73 -4.93
N GLU A 33 0.74 -18.79 -4.29
CA GLU A 33 -0.37 -19.63 -4.75
C GLU A 33 -1.72 -18.91 -4.77
N HIS A 34 -1.85 -17.80 -4.04
CA HIS A 34 -3.09 -17.01 -3.97
C HIS A 34 -3.12 -15.89 -5.01
N GLY A 35 -1.95 -15.38 -5.44
CA GLY A 35 -1.89 -14.32 -6.43
C GLY A 35 -0.59 -13.56 -6.49
N CYS A 36 -0.66 -12.33 -7.02
CA CYS A 36 0.49 -11.47 -7.20
C CYS A 36 0.36 -10.21 -6.35
N LEU A 37 1.42 -9.89 -5.61
CA LEU A 37 1.58 -8.61 -4.96
C LEU A 37 2.12 -7.59 -5.95
N VAL A 38 1.38 -6.50 -6.14
CA VAL A 38 1.75 -5.42 -7.05
C VAL A 38 1.72 -4.08 -6.32
N LEU A 39 2.57 -3.16 -6.76
CA LEU A 39 2.62 -1.80 -6.25
C LEU A 39 2.42 -0.82 -7.40
N ALA A 40 1.66 0.25 -7.18
CA ALA A 40 1.57 1.34 -8.14
C ALA A 40 2.96 1.93 -8.39
N LYS A 41 3.32 2.13 -9.65
CA LYS A 41 4.60 2.71 -10.06
C LYS A 41 4.67 4.21 -9.80
N GLU A 42 3.50 4.88 -9.82
CA GLU A 42 3.40 6.33 -9.72
C GLU A 42 2.57 6.74 -8.50
N ILE A 43 2.83 7.93 -8.01
CA ILE A 43 1.99 8.56 -6.99
C ILE A 43 0.62 8.89 -7.59
N TRP A 44 -0.45 8.37 -6.99
CA TRP A 44 -1.82 8.60 -7.49
C TRP A 44 -2.42 9.90 -7.03
N THR A 45 -2.06 10.35 -5.83
CA THR A 45 -2.52 11.60 -5.25
C THR A 45 -1.57 12.09 -4.17
N ARG A 46 -1.73 13.36 -3.79
CA ARG A 46 -1.06 13.94 -2.62
C ARG A 46 -2.13 14.31 -1.62
N MET A 47 -2.00 13.80 -0.41
CA MET A 47 -2.95 14.04 0.67
C MET A 47 -2.26 13.87 2.02
N PRO A 48 -2.76 14.51 3.09
CA PRO A 48 -2.29 14.22 4.43
C PRO A 48 -2.60 12.76 4.79
N PHE A 49 -1.84 12.19 5.71
CA PHE A 49 -2.17 10.89 6.28
C PHE A 49 -3.50 10.96 7.03
N ARG A 50 -3.67 12.04 7.80
CA ARG A 50 -4.88 12.35 8.54
C ARG A 50 -5.08 13.86 8.65
N GLU A 51 -6.32 14.29 8.63
CA GLU A 51 -6.73 15.65 8.95
C GLU A 51 -7.28 15.70 10.38
N GLY A 52 -6.87 16.72 11.15
CA GLY A 52 -7.31 16.96 12.52
C GLY A 52 -6.58 16.14 13.59
N ASP A 53 -6.86 16.50 14.84
CA ASP A 53 -6.25 15.89 16.01
C ASP A 53 -7.15 14.76 16.54
N ASP A 54 -6.74 13.51 16.35
CA ASP A 54 -7.28 12.38 17.10
C ASP A 54 -6.27 11.98 18.15
N PRO A 55 -6.54 12.28 19.43
CA PRO A 55 -5.58 12.02 20.50
C PRO A 55 -5.41 10.52 20.80
N GLU A 56 -6.32 9.68 20.34
CA GLU A 56 -6.29 8.24 20.66
C GLU A 56 -5.47 7.41 19.70
N CYS A 57 -5.60 7.67 18.38
CA CYS A 57 -4.97 6.86 17.35
C CYS A 57 -4.54 7.70 16.14
N PRO A 58 -3.61 8.65 16.31
CA PRO A 58 -3.30 9.65 15.27
C PRO A 58 -2.65 9.08 14.02
N ASN A 59 -1.99 7.93 14.14
CA ASN A 59 -1.22 7.28 13.08
C ASN A 59 -1.77 5.88 12.70
N ASP A 60 -3.00 5.57 13.08
CA ASP A 60 -3.70 4.35 12.65
C ASP A 60 -4.17 4.50 11.20
N LEU A 61 -3.63 3.69 10.30
CA LEU A 61 -4.00 3.70 8.88
C LEU A 61 -5.51 3.53 8.66
N ARG A 62 -6.19 2.72 9.49
CA ARG A 62 -7.64 2.46 9.36
C ARG A 62 -8.49 3.71 9.54
N ARG A 63 -7.97 4.69 10.29
CA ARG A 63 -8.60 5.97 10.60
C ARG A 63 -8.06 7.13 9.76
N SER A 64 -7.16 6.84 8.81
CA SER A 64 -6.56 7.84 7.93
C SER A 64 -7.49 8.28 6.80
N GLU A 65 -7.22 9.45 6.22
CA GLU A 65 -7.87 9.92 5.00
C GLU A 65 -7.52 9.06 3.77
N ILE A 66 -6.45 8.29 3.87
CA ILE A 66 -5.98 7.43 2.80
C ILE A 66 -6.94 6.26 2.55
N MET A 67 -7.53 5.68 3.59
CA MET A 67 -8.38 4.51 3.45
C MET A 67 -9.67 4.78 2.65
N PRO A 68 -10.44 5.85 2.89
CA PRO A 68 -11.57 6.21 2.03
C PRO A 68 -11.15 6.46 0.59
N TYR A 69 -10.02 7.12 0.36
CA TYR A 69 -9.49 7.35 -0.98
C TYR A 69 -9.18 6.03 -1.72
N LEU A 70 -8.51 5.09 -1.07
CA LEU A 70 -8.21 3.77 -1.65
C LEU A 70 -9.49 2.96 -1.90
N GLY A 71 -10.48 3.08 -1.02
CA GLY A 71 -11.81 2.49 -1.21
C GLY A 71 -12.51 3.03 -2.46
N ASN A 72 -12.40 4.34 -2.72
CA ASN A 72 -12.94 4.96 -3.93
C ASN A 72 -12.19 4.50 -5.19
N CYS A 73 -10.87 4.34 -5.13
CA CYS A 73 -10.10 3.76 -6.25
C CYS A 73 -10.56 2.34 -6.57
N LEU A 74 -10.77 1.50 -5.56
CA LEU A 74 -11.27 0.14 -5.76
C LEU A 74 -12.68 0.15 -6.37
N ALA A 75 -13.57 1.03 -5.90
CA ALA A 75 -14.91 1.18 -6.45
C ALA A 75 -14.88 1.63 -7.91
N GLU A 76 -13.97 2.53 -8.27
CA GLU A 76 -13.78 2.97 -9.66
C GLU A 76 -13.32 1.81 -10.56
N PHE A 77 -12.34 1.02 -10.13
CA PHE A 77 -11.87 -0.13 -10.88
C PHE A 77 -12.98 -1.17 -11.11
N THR A 78 -13.79 -1.44 -10.09
CA THR A 78 -14.90 -2.38 -10.21
C THR A 78 -16.04 -1.84 -11.08
N LYS A 79 -16.35 -0.56 -11.00
CA LYS A 79 -17.32 0.11 -11.87
C LYS A 79 -16.90 0.05 -13.34
N ASN A 80 -15.62 0.11 -13.63
CA ASN A 80 -15.06 0.01 -14.97
C ASN A 80 -14.93 -1.45 -15.48
N GLY A 81 -15.54 -2.41 -14.80
CA GLY A 81 -15.70 -3.78 -15.25
C GLY A 81 -14.69 -4.78 -14.69
N THR A 82 -13.81 -4.39 -13.78
CA THR A 82 -12.90 -5.34 -13.11
C THR A 82 -13.65 -6.03 -11.96
N PRO A 83 -13.80 -7.38 -11.99
CA PRO A 83 -14.47 -8.09 -10.90
C PRO A 83 -13.76 -7.85 -9.55
N LEU A 84 -14.52 -7.67 -8.49
CA LEU A 84 -13.96 -7.50 -7.13
C LEU A 84 -13.08 -8.69 -6.71
N SER A 85 -13.38 -9.89 -7.19
CA SER A 85 -12.58 -11.11 -6.95
C SER A 85 -11.16 -11.06 -7.53
N THR A 86 -10.89 -10.14 -8.47
CA THR A 86 -9.54 -9.90 -9.00
C THR A 86 -8.61 -9.32 -7.91
N PHE A 87 -9.16 -8.60 -6.94
CA PHE A 87 -8.42 -7.99 -5.85
C PHE A 87 -8.44 -8.94 -4.64
N ILE A 88 -7.38 -9.70 -4.47
CA ILE A 88 -7.22 -10.64 -3.37
C ILE A 88 -7.03 -9.88 -2.06
N PRO A 89 -7.65 -10.30 -0.94
CA PRO A 89 -7.44 -9.66 0.35
C PRO A 89 -5.97 -9.65 0.75
N LEU A 90 -5.48 -8.48 1.15
CA LEU A 90 -4.14 -8.22 1.63
C LEU A 90 -4.21 -7.98 3.15
N ARG A 91 -3.45 -8.74 3.91
CA ARG A 91 -3.31 -8.54 5.36
C ARG A 91 -2.24 -7.49 5.63
N ILE A 92 -2.63 -6.42 6.31
CA ILE A 92 -1.74 -5.35 6.76
C ILE A 92 -1.55 -5.48 8.26
N ASP A 93 -0.32 -5.70 8.67
CA ASP A 93 0.10 -5.72 10.07
C ASP A 93 0.58 -4.31 10.44
N LEU A 94 -0.10 -3.68 11.39
CA LEU A 94 0.20 -2.35 11.90
C LEU A 94 1.15 -2.37 13.11
N GLN A 95 1.93 -3.43 13.28
CA GLN A 95 2.99 -3.47 14.26
C GLN A 95 3.95 -2.29 14.04
N ASP A 96 4.19 -1.52 15.10
CA ASP A 96 5.13 -0.41 15.07
C ASP A 96 6.60 -0.88 15.08
N THR A 97 7.52 0.07 15.03
CA THR A 97 8.95 -0.24 15.00
C THR A 97 9.51 -0.74 16.32
N THR A 98 8.78 -0.59 17.42
CA THR A 98 9.14 -1.11 18.73
C THR A 98 8.65 -2.54 18.96
N GLY A 99 7.82 -3.04 18.04
CA GLY A 99 7.21 -4.36 18.13
C GLY A 99 5.83 -4.36 18.80
N GLN A 100 5.29 -3.20 19.18
CA GLN A 100 3.94 -3.09 19.69
C GLN A 100 2.92 -3.25 18.56
N ASN A 101 1.84 -3.97 18.84
CA ASN A 101 0.80 -4.30 17.83
C ASN A 101 -0.60 -3.94 18.33
N GLU A 102 -0.78 -2.74 18.86
CA GLU A 102 -2.05 -2.29 19.40
C GLU A 102 -3.12 -2.12 18.33
N TYR A 103 -2.69 -1.68 17.14
CA TYR A 103 -3.60 -1.50 16.01
C TYR A 103 -3.94 -2.83 15.31
N GLY A 104 -3.20 -3.90 15.62
CA GLY A 104 -3.48 -5.23 15.13
C GLY A 104 -3.25 -5.41 13.63
N ILE A 105 -3.96 -6.41 13.11
CA ILE A 105 -3.93 -6.77 11.69
C ILE A 105 -5.32 -6.55 11.12
N PHE A 106 -5.40 -6.02 9.90
CA PHE A 106 -6.66 -5.89 9.18
C PHE A 106 -6.50 -6.30 7.72
N GLU A 107 -7.62 -6.56 7.06
CA GLU A 107 -7.64 -6.98 5.66
C GLU A 107 -8.21 -5.88 4.78
N VAL A 108 -7.53 -5.64 3.66
CA VAL A 108 -7.94 -4.71 2.60
C VAL A 108 -7.67 -5.33 1.24
N ARG A 109 -8.28 -4.79 0.19
CA ARG A 109 -7.98 -5.21 -1.19
C ARG A 109 -7.03 -4.26 -1.91
N ILE A 110 -6.93 -3.03 -1.42
CA ILE A 110 -5.93 -2.03 -1.79
C ILE A 110 -5.46 -1.37 -0.50
N GLY A 111 -4.16 -1.23 -0.31
CA GLY A 111 -3.57 -0.66 0.90
C GLY A 111 -2.21 -0.03 0.66
N LEU A 112 -1.61 0.47 1.71
CA LEU A 112 -0.23 0.93 1.71
C LEU A 112 0.72 -0.23 2.03
N LEU A 113 1.94 -0.12 1.52
CA LEU A 113 3.02 -1.02 1.87
C LEU A 113 3.47 -0.77 3.32
N THR A 114 3.75 -1.82 4.07
CA THR A 114 4.34 -1.69 5.41
C THR A 114 5.85 -1.41 5.31
N LEU A 115 6.45 -0.90 6.39
CA LEU A 115 7.92 -0.72 6.47
C LEU A 115 8.65 -2.05 6.23
N ARG A 116 8.16 -3.16 6.81
CA ARG A 116 8.71 -4.50 6.57
C ARG A 116 8.60 -4.90 5.10
N GLY A 117 7.46 -4.64 4.46
CA GLY A 117 7.25 -4.89 3.03
C GLY A 117 8.17 -4.03 2.18
N TYR A 118 8.34 -2.75 2.51
CA TYR A 118 9.31 -1.88 1.85
C TYR A 118 10.73 -2.44 1.97
N GLY A 119 11.17 -2.81 3.17
CA GLY A 119 12.49 -3.39 3.39
C GLY A 119 12.73 -4.71 2.62
N LYS A 120 11.66 -5.51 2.41
CA LYS A 120 11.74 -6.74 1.60
C LYS A 120 11.89 -6.44 0.10
N TYR A 121 11.19 -5.44 -0.41
CA TYR A 121 11.03 -5.23 -1.86
C TYR A 121 11.70 -3.95 -2.40
N TRP A 122 12.40 -3.17 -1.59
CA TRP A 122 12.94 -1.85 -1.96
C TRP A 122 13.73 -1.83 -3.28
N ARG A 123 14.44 -2.94 -3.59
CA ARG A 123 15.22 -3.07 -4.84
C ARG A 123 14.37 -3.19 -6.10
N LEU A 124 13.10 -3.58 -5.94
CA LEU A 124 12.14 -3.74 -7.04
C LEU A 124 11.26 -2.52 -7.22
N ILE A 125 11.20 -1.64 -6.21
CA ILE A 125 10.33 -0.47 -6.19
C ILE A 125 10.97 0.65 -7.01
N PRO A 126 10.29 1.15 -8.06
CA PRO A 126 10.76 2.29 -8.81
C PRO A 126 10.88 3.54 -7.94
N LYS A 127 11.90 4.36 -8.20
CA LYS A 127 12.00 5.69 -7.57
C LYS A 127 10.88 6.58 -8.11
N VAL A 128 10.32 7.38 -7.22
CA VAL A 128 9.31 8.41 -7.54
C VAL A 128 9.79 9.76 -7.00
N ASP A 129 9.36 10.86 -7.61
CA ASP A 129 9.84 12.21 -7.30
C ASP A 129 9.13 12.87 -6.10
N ALA A 130 8.53 12.08 -5.23
CA ALA A 130 7.85 12.60 -4.05
C ALA A 130 7.87 11.57 -2.92
N PRO A 131 7.92 12.01 -1.65
CA PRO A 131 7.75 11.10 -0.52
C PRO A 131 6.35 10.49 -0.53
N TRP A 132 6.22 9.27 -0.02
CA TRP A 132 4.96 8.56 0.08
C TRP A 132 4.83 7.78 1.38
N TRP A 133 3.59 7.64 1.85
CA TRP A 133 3.27 7.03 3.12
C TRP A 133 3.42 5.52 3.10
N LEU A 134 3.94 4.96 4.20
CA LEU A 134 3.85 3.54 4.53
C LEU A 134 2.67 3.30 5.50
N ALA A 135 2.25 2.05 5.63
CA ALA A 135 1.20 1.66 6.56
C ALA A 135 1.65 1.64 8.03
N THR A 136 2.96 1.52 8.27
CA THR A 136 3.53 1.28 9.60
C THR A 136 3.52 2.56 10.43
N PRO A 137 2.91 2.57 11.63
CA PRO A 137 3.06 3.64 12.60
C PRO A 137 4.50 3.70 13.11
N TYR A 138 4.98 4.88 13.48
CA TYR A 138 6.30 5.02 14.10
C TYR A 138 6.30 4.47 15.53
N GLY A 139 5.28 4.77 16.30
CA GLY A 139 4.96 4.25 17.61
C GLY A 139 3.45 4.16 17.80
N THR A 140 2.98 3.53 18.84
CA THR A 140 1.57 3.45 19.20
C THR A 140 1.29 4.13 20.55
N PRO A 141 0.03 4.55 20.83
CA PRO A 141 -0.29 5.37 22.01
C PRO A 141 0.09 4.78 23.37
N ASN A 142 0.17 3.44 23.48
CA ASN A 142 0.56 2.79 24.72
C ASN A 142 2.08 2.56 24.85
N CYS A 143 2.89 2.99 23.86
CA CYS A 143 4.31 3.07 24.06
C CYS A 143 4.60 4.01 25.23
N SER A 144 5.13 3.49 26.33
CA SER A 144 5.48 4.31 27.51
C SER A 144 6.98 4.60 27.53
N PRO A 145 7.38 5.85 27.73
CA PRO A 145 6.54 7.06 27.85
C PRO A 145 6.03 7.51 26.47
N ARG A 146 4.82 8.06 26.43
CA ARG A 146 4.31 8.74 25.23
C ARG A 146 5.33 9.78 24.80
N THR A 147 5.78 9.64 23.58
CA THR A 147 6.69 10.59 22.93
C THR A 147 5.95 11.28 21.79
N ASP A 148 6.45 12.41 21.33
CA ASP A 148 5.89 13.08 20.14
C ASP A 148 5.88 12.17 18.90
N ASN A 149 6.59 11.05 18.95
CA ASN A 149 6.70 10.05 17.88
C ASN A 149 5.42 9.19 17.68
N ASP A 150 4.50 9.19 18.66
CA ASP A 150 3.23 8.44 18.57
C ASP A 150 2.29 9.00 17.49
N TYR A 151 2.61 10.18 16.95
CA TYR A 151 1.85 10.87 15.91
C TYR A 151 2.37 10.64 14.50
N TYR A 152 3.52 9.99 14.34
CA TYR A 152 4.18 9.84 13.04
C TYR A 152 3.91 8.49 12.40
N VAL A 153 3.90 8.50 11.08
CA VAL A 153 3.93 7.32 10.21
C VAL A 153 5.24 7.33 9.44
N TRP A 154 5.72 6.15 9.11
CA TRP A 154 6.87 6.06 8.22
C TRP A 154 6.53 6.51 6.80
N SER A 155 7.47 7.19 6.19
CA SER A 155 7.40 7.55 4.77
C SER A 155 8.71 7.15 4.07
N VAL A 156 8.62 6.96 2.76
CA VAL A 156 9.80 6.80 1.89
C VAL A 156 10.14 8.16 1.33
N ASN A 157 11.35 8.62 1.58
CA ASN A 157 11.88 9.86 1.02
C ASN A 157 12.60 9.58 -0.30
N THR A 158 12.78 10.61 -1.11
CA THR A 158 13.32 10.53 -2.47
C THR A 158 14.81 10.87 -2.58
N ASP A 159 15.45 11.19 -1.45
CA ASP A 159 16.87 11.61 -1.39
C ASP A 159 17.85 10.45 -1.66
#